data_fdee1d21c186e71b58e9b8e94cda4fe3
#
_entry.id   fdee1d21c186e71b58e9b8e94cda4fe3
#
_cell.length_a   1.000
_cell.length_b   1.000
_cell.length_c   1.000
_cell.angle_alpha   90.00
_cell.angle_beta   90.00
_cell.angle_gamma   90.00
#
_symmetry.space_group_name_H-M   'P 1'
#
loop_
_entity.id
_entity.type
_entity.pdbx_description
1 polymer ?
#
loop_
_entity_poly.entity_id
_entity_poly.type
_entity_poly.pdbx_seq_one_letter_code
_entity_poly.pdbx_strand_id
1 'polypeptide(L)'
;VIAHLLDYYYKGNPLQAITKIMHRMEGSYALGILFQDHPDQLYAVRKDSPLIIGHTEGGCIIASDVPAVLKYTRDVYFIENEEIVCMTADTMEFYNVDEEPIEKSPTHIDWDVDAAEKGGYEHFMLKEMYEQPKAIADTFSPRIRGQEIVIEELDMSEEEIRAVKKIMIVACGSAYHAGVTAKYVIEGMARIPVEVDLASEFRYRDPLIDRDTLLIVISQSGETADTLAALREAKEKGSKVLGIVNVVGSSIAREADRKSTRLNSSQ
;
A
#
# COMPACT_ATOMS: atom_id res chain seq x y z
N VAL A 1 -13.68 5.07 21.95
CA VAL A 1 -14.63 5.96 21.25
C VAL A 1 -15.43 5.17 20.23
N ILE A 2 -14.81 4.42 19.29
CA ILE A 2 -15.49 3.69 18.20
C ILE A 2 -16.51 2.68 18.73
N ALA A 3 -16.16 1.85 19.72
CA ALA A 3 -17.09 0.89 20.31
C ALA A 3 -18.34 1.56 20.91
N HIS A 4 -18.17 2.70 21.60
CA HIS A 4 -19.31 3.47 22.12
C HIS A 4 -20.16 4.10 21.02
N LEU A 5 -19.53 4.49 19.91
CA LEU A 5 -20.26 5.05 18.78
C LEU A 5 -21.07 3.96 18.07
N LEU A 6 -20.50 2.76 17.93
CA LEU A 6 -21.22 1.57 17.45
C LEU A 6 -22.42 1.23 18.34
N ASP A 7 -22.21 1.14 19.66
CA ASP A 7 -23.29 0.87 20.63
C ASP A 7 -24.42 1.90 20.53
N TYR A 8 -24.07 3.19 20.38
CA TYR A 8 -25.06 4.26 20.23
C TYR A 8 -25.93 4.10 18.98
N TYR A 9 -25.32 3.71 17.83
CA TYR A 9 -26.04 3.54 16.56
C TYR A 9 -26.65 2.16 16.38
N TYR A 10 -26.20 1.15 17.12
CA TYR A 10 -26.72 -0.20 17.02
C TYR A 10 -28.17 -0.30 17.50
N LYS A 11 -29.04 -0.80 16.62
CA LYS A 11 -30.45 -1.02 16.89
C LYS A 11 -30.89 -2.40 16.40
N GLY A 12 -30.01 -3.40 16.53
CA GLY A 12 -30.27 -4.78 16.12
C GLY A 12 -29.77 -5.09 14.69
N ASN A 13 -29.24 -4.10 13.95
CA ASN A 13 -28.64 -4.31 12.62
C ASN A 13 -27.17 -3.85 12.63
N PRO A 14 -26.21 -4.80 12.61
CA PRO A 14 -24.79 -4.48 12.58
C PRO A 14 -24.36 -3.64 11.38
N LEU A 15 -24.79 -4.02 10.16
CA LEU A 15 -24.40 -3.35 8.94
C LEU A 15 -24.77 -1.87 8.96
N GLN A 16 -26.01 -1.56 9.36
CA GLN A 16 -26.47 -0.18 9.49
C GLN A 16 -25.69 0.62 10.54
N ALA A 17 -25.34 -0.01 11.67
CA ALA A 17 -24.53 0.66 12.70
C ALA A 17 -23.14 0.99 12.19
N ILE A 18 -22.51 0.05 11.46
CA ILE A 18 -21.18 0.22 10.85
C ILE A 18 -21.20 1.34 9.80
N THR A 19 -22.15 1.34 8.89
CA THR A 19 -22.31 2.39 7.89
C THR A 19 -22.42 3.78 8.53
N LYS A 20 -23.23 3.90 9.59
CA LYS A 20 -23.38 5.19 10.30
C LYS A 20 -22.10 5.68 10.94
N ILE A 21 -21.27 4.80 11.51
CA ILE A 21 -19.97 5.21 12.06
C ILE A 21 -18.97 5.57 10.99
N MET A 22 -18.96 4.85 9.86
CA MET A 22 -18.07 5.14 8.75
C MET A 22 -18.25 6.58 8.23
N HIS A 23 -19.49 7.06 8.13
CA HIS A 23 -19.79 8.45 7.74
C HIS A 23 -19.37 9.49 8.78
N ARG A 24 -19.12 9.10 10.03
CA ARG A 24 -18.75 10.03 11.11
C ARG A 24 -17.30 9.97 11.52
N MET A 25 -16.63 8.88 11.19
CA MET A 25 -15.21 8.75 11.51
C MET A 25 -14.35 9.52 10.54
N GLU A 26 -13.44 10.30 11.08
CA GLU A 26 -12.39 10.98 10.35
C GLU A 26 -11.05 10.26 10.58
N GLY A 27 -10.15 10.35 9.59
CA GLY A 27 -8.82 9.73 9.65
C GLY A 27 -8.80 8.29 9.20
N SER A 28 -7.63 7.66 9.31
CA SER A 28 -7.35 6.29 8.84
C SER A 28 -7.70 5.26 9.90
N TYR A 29 -8.33 4.17 9.50
CA TYR A 29 -8.66 3.05 10.37
C TYR A 29 -8.75 1.72 9.62
N ALA A 30 -8.54 0.63 10.36
CA ALA A 30 -8.89 -0.73 9.97
C ALA A 30 -9.47 -1.44 11.20
N LEU A 31 -10.68 -1.93 11.11
CA LEU A 31 -11.44 -2.43 12.24
C LEU A 31 -11.93 -3.87 11.99
N GLY A 32 -11.75 -4.74 12.99
CA GLY A 32 -12.51 -5.96 13.15
C GLY A 32 -13.56 -5.74 14.24
N ILE A 33 -14.82 -6.04 13.96
CA ILE A 33 -15.96 -5.70 14.82
C ILE A 33 -16.78 -6.96 15.11
N LEU A 34 -17.03 -7.20 16.38
CA LEU A 34 -17.89 -8.26 16.87
C LEU A 34 -19.09 -7.64 17.62
N PHE A 35 -20.27 -8.18 17.37
CA PHE A 35 -21.49 -7.81 18.09
C PHE A 35 -21.93 -8.96 18.99
N GLN A 36 -22.31 -8.65 20.22
CA GLN A 36 -22.71 -9.66 21.20
C GLN A 36 -23.92 -10.47 20.73
N ASP A 37 -24.84 -9.83 20.01
CA ASP A 37 -26.09 -10.45 19.53
C ASP A 37 -25.85 -11.25 18.20
N HIS A 38 -24.66 -11.14 17.61
CA HIS A 38 -24.26 -11.85 16.39
C HIS A 38 -22.88 -12.50 16.58
N PRO A 39 -22.74 -13.48 17.51
CA PRO A 39 -21.44 -14.00 17.93
C PRO A 39 -20.72 -14.84 16.86
N ASP A 40 -21.44 -15.27 15.84
CA ASP A 40 -20.95 -16.03 14.69
C ASP A 40 -20.53 -15.14 13.49
N GLN A 41 -20.66 -13.82 13.62
CA GLN A 41 -20.35 -12.86 12.57
C GLN A 41 -19.19 -11.95 12.98
N LEU A 42 -18.15 -11.87 12.12
CA LEU A 42 -17.08 -10.90 12.22
C LEU A 42 -17.24 -9.89 11.08
N TYR A 43 -17.29 -8.62 11.42
CA TYR A 43 -17.31 -7.55 10.44
C TYR A 43 -15.92 -6.91 10.30
N ALA A 44 -15.57 -6.52 9.08
CA ALA A 44 -14.33 -5.83 8.80
C ALA A 44 -14.59 -4.61 7.92
N VAL A 45 -13.96 -3.48 8.28
CA VAL A 45 -14.05 -2.22 7.53
C VAL A 45 -12.73 -1.48 7.60
N ARG A 46 -12.43 -0.68 6.56
CA ARG A 46 -11.22 0.14 6.55
C ARG A 46 -11.45 1.51 5.92
N LYS A 47 -10.54 2.42 6.24
CA LYS A 47 -10.30 3.67 5.52
C LYS A 47 -8.81 3.99 5.60
N ASP A 48 -8.14 4.05 4.46
CA ASP A 48 -6.71 4.40 4.27
C ASP A 48 -5.69 3.54 5.03
N SER A 49 -6.10 2.72 5.99
CA SER A 49 -5.26 1.72 6.67
C SER A 49 -5.39 0.37 5.95
N PRO A 50 -4.31 -0.42 5.82
CA PRO A 50 -4.37 -1.70 5.13
C PRO A 50 -5.25 -2.70 5.90
N LEU A 51 -6.04 -3.46 5.15
CA LEU A 51 -6.84 -4.58 5.64
C LEU A 51 -7.05 -5.58 4.54
N ILE A 52 -6.73 -6.84 4.83
CA ILE A 52 -6.96 -7.97 3.95
C ILE A 52 -7.72 -9.07 4.67
N ILE A 53 -8.38 -9.91 3.91
CA ILE A 53 -9.09 -11.08 4.41
C ILE A 53 -8.55 -12.31 3.70
N GLY A 54 -8.15 -13.31 4.47
CA GLY A 54 -7.84 -14.65 3.99
C GLY A 54 -9.04 -15.58 4.24
N HIS A 55 -9.44 -16.34 3.23
CA HIS A 55 -10.43 -17.40 3.38
C HIS A 55 -9.75 -18.76 3.50
N THR A 56 -10.17 -19.56 4.46
CA THR A 56 -9.63 -20.91 4.74
C THR A 56 -10.76 -21.91 4.85
N GLU A 57 -10.44 -23.20 4.84
CA GLU A 57 -11.45 -24.27 5.07
C GLU A 57 -12.11 -24.22 6.46
N GLY A 58 -11.51 -23.50 7.40
CA GLY A 58 -12.02 -23.41 8.80
C GLY A 58 -12.53 -22.04 9.22
N GLY A 59 -12.64 -21.09 8.30
CA GLY A 59 -13.12 -19.74 8.58
C GLY A 59 -12.35 -18.64 7.85
N CYS A 60 -12.50 -17.41 8.35
CA CYS A 60 -11.88 -16.23 7.77
C CYS A 60 -10.85 -15.63 8.73
N ILE A 61 -9.81 -15.06 8.17
CA ILE A 61 -8.73 -14.37 8.90
C ILE A 61 -8.65 -12.94 8.40
N ILE A 62 -8.62 -11.96 9.29
CA ILE A 62 -8.33 -10.57 8.97
C ILE A 62 -6.90 -10.22 9.39
N ALA A 63 -6.19 -9.47 8.55
CA ALA A 63 -4.85 -9.00 8.84
C ALA A 63 -4.57 -7.66 8.16
N SER A 64 -3.52 -6.98 8.59
CA SER A 64 -3.05 -5.76 7.96
C SER A 64 -2.16 -6.01 6.74
N ASP A 65 -1.56 -7.20 6.63
CA ASP A 65 -0.66 -7.54 5.53
C ASP A 65 -0.75 -9.01 5.10
N VAL A 66 -0.28 -9.28 3.89
CA VAL A 66 -0.31 -10.61 3.27
C VAL A 66 0.55 -11.64 4.02
N PRO A 67 1.78 -11.35 4.48
CA PRO A 67 2.62 -12.33 5.19
C PRO A 67 1.94 -12.96 6.40
N ALA A 68 1.06 -12.22 7.08
CA ALA A 68 0.35 -12.72 8.26
C ALA A 68 -0.63 -13.86 7.95
N VAL A 69 -1.15 -13.94 6.73
CA VAL A 69 -2.16 -14.93 6.32
C VAL A 69 -1.60 -16.05 5.47
N LEU A 70 -0.40 -15.90 4.87
CA LEU A 70 0.16 -16.83 3.89
C LEU A 70 0.30 -18.28 4.39
N LYS A 71 0.54 -18.48 5.68
CA LYS A 71 0.61 -19.83 6.27
C LYS A 71 -0.74 -20.55 6.36
N TYR A 72 -1.85 -19.82 6.16
CA TYR A 72 -3.21 -20.36 6.24
C TYR A 72 -3.87 -20.43 4.88
N THR A 73 -3.68 -19.41 4.04
CA THR A 73 -4.24 -19.34 2.69
C THR A 73 -3.41 -18.43 1.80
N ARG A 74 -3.45 -18.71 0.49
CA ARG A 74 -2.87 -17.87 -0.56
C ARG A 74 -3.91 -17.02 -1.28
N ASP A 75 -5.20 -17.29 -1.04
CA ASP A 75 -6.28 -16.56 -1.66
C ASP A 75 -6.77 -15.47 -0.69
N VAL A 76 -6.52 -14.22 -1.05
CA VAL A 76 -6.81 -13.06 -0.21
C VAL A 76 -7.72 -12.06 -0.92
N TYR A 77 -8.54 -11.40 -0.13
CA TYR A 77 -9.36 -10.28 -0.59
C TYR A 77 -8.77 -8.98 -0.06
N PHE A 78 -8.45 -8.07 -0.96
CA PHE A 78 -8.07 -6.70 -0.61
C PHE A 78 -9.33 -5.87 -0.42
N ILE A 79 -9.49 -5.30 0.77
CA ILE A 79 -10.66 -4.47 1.10
C ILE A 79 -10.34 -3.04 0.70
N GLU A 80 -11.24 -2.43 -0.08
CA GLU A 80 -11.11 -1.03 -0.47
C GLU A 80 -11.76 -0.10 0.57
N ASN A 81 -11.55 1.21 0.44
CA ASN A 81 -12.24 2.17 1.28
C ASN A 81 -13.75 2.08 1.04
N GLU A 82 -14.53 2.30 2.09
CA GLU A 82 -16.00 2.29 2.04
C GLU A 82 -16.61 0.90 1.76
N GLU A 83 -15.83 -0.17 1.81
CA GLU A 83 -16.33 -1.54 1.80
C GLU A 83 -16.49 -2.07 3.22
N ILE A 84 -17.56 -2.84 3.42
CA ILE A 84 -17.86 -3.57 4.64
C ILE A 84 -17.88 -5.05 4.30
N VAL A 85 -17.25 -5.88 5.12
CA VAL A 85 -17.28 -7.33 4.96
C VAL A 85 -17.91 -7.96 6.17
N CYS A 86 -18.89 -8.83 5.95
CA CYS A 86 -19.48 -9.70 6.96
C CYS A 86 -18.97 -11.13 6.73
N MET A 87 -18.36 -11.70 7.73
CA MET A 87 -17.75 -13.03 7.67
C MET A 87 -18.34 -13.94 8.73
N THR A 88 -18.65 -15.18 8.34
CA THR A 88 -18.94 -16.29 9.25
C THR A 88 -17.85 -17.36 9.08
N ALA A 89 -18.01 -18.51 9.72
CA ALA A 89 -17.15 -19.66 9.47
C ALA A 89 -17.19 -20.15 8.01
N ASP A 90 -18.36 -20.02 7.35
CA ASP A 90 -18.63 -20.64 6.05
C ASP A 90 -18.88 -19.64 4.93
N THR A 91 -19.18 -18.38 5.27
CA THR A 91 -19.59 -17.36 4.26
C THR A 91 -18.82 -16.07 4.40
N MET A 92 -18.74 -15.36 3.30
CA MET A 92 -18.16 -14.02 3.22
C MET A 92 -19.03 -13.18 2.27
N GLU A 93 -19.53 -12.08 2.77
CA GLU A 93 -20.39 -11.16 2.04
C GLU A 93 -19.79 -9.76 2.10
N PHE A 94 -19.76 -9.09 0.94
CA PHE A 94 -19.20 -7.76 0.79
C PHE A 94 -20.31 -6.76 0.51
N TYR A 95 -20.20 -5.59 1.10
CA TYR A 95 -21.16 -4.50 0.94
C TYR A 95 -20.43 -3.18 0.70
N ASN A 96 -21.08 -2.28 -0.04
CA ASN A 96 -20.66 -0.89 -0.13
C ASN A 96 -21.21 -0.07 1.06
N VAL A 97 -20.87 1.21 1.11
CA VAL A 97 -21.32 2.15 2.16
C VAL A 97 -22.85 2.40 2.14
N ASP A 98 -23.53 2.09 1.04
CA ASP A 98 -24.99 2.18 0.90
C ASP A 98 -25.71 0.87 1.30
N GLU A 99 -24.98 -0.06 1.93
CA GLU A 99 -25.46 -1.39 2.38
C GLU A 99 -25.86 -2.30 1.20
N GLU A 100 -25.44 -2.01 -0.02
CA GLU A 100 -25.70 -2.85 -1.19
C GLU A 100 -24.63 -3.94 -1.31
N PRO A 101 -25.03 -5.20 -1.62
CA PRO A 101 -24.06 -6.27 -1.80
C PRO A 101 -23.21 -6.04 -3.06
N ILE A 102 -21.93 -6.33 -2.94
CA ILE A 102 -20.97 -6.26 -4.06
C ILE A 102 -20.28 -7.62 -4.25
N GLU A 103 -19.98 -7.95 -5.51
CA GLU A 103 -19.19 -9.14 -5.82
C GLU A 103 -17.71 -8.82 -5.78
N LYS A 104 -16.93 -9.70 -5.15
CA LYS A 104 -15.48 -9.57 -5.06
C LYS A 104 -14.80 -10.92 -5.27
N SER A 105 -13.72 -10.92 -6.05
CA SER A 105 -12.93 -12.12 -6.31
C SER A 105 -11.63 -12.08 -5.49
N PRO A 106 -11.15 -13.24 -5.02
CA PRO A 106 -9.87 -13.31 -4.34
C PRO A 106 -8.72 -13.07 -5.31
N THR A 107 -7.63 -12.56 -4.77
CA THR A 107 -6.34 -12.48 -5.45
C THR A 107 -5.46 -13.60 -4.94
N HIS A 108 -4.97 -14.46 -5.86
CA HIS A 108 -4.00 -15.48 -5.50
C HIS A 108 -2.61 -14.88 -5.31
N ILE A 109 -1.93 -15.27 -4.22
CA ILE A 109 -0.61 -14.77 -3.85
C ILE A 109 0.43 -15.86 -4.10
N ASP A 110 1.27 -15.63 -5.09
CA ASP A 110 2.33 -16.58 -5.51
C ASP A 110 3.65 -16.40 -4.75
N TRP A 111 3.66 -15.63 -3.66
CA TRP A 111 4.90 -15.38 -2.92
C TRP A 111 5.45 -16.63 -2.27
N ASP A 112 6.79 -16.72 -2.24
CA ASP A 112 7.50 -17.79 -1.53
C ASP A 112 7.29 -17.62 -0.01
N VAL A 113 6.70 -18.65 0.62
CA VAL A 113 6.46 -18.68 2.07
C VAL A 113 7.79 -18.67 2.83
N ASP A 114 8.83 -19.32 2.30
CA ASP A 114 10.17 -19.37 2.91
C ASP A 114 10.78 -17.95 3.01
N ALA A 115 10.44 -17.06 2.07
CA ALA A 115 10.85 -15.65 2.14
C ALA A 115 10.18 -14.89 3.28
N ALA A 116 8.97 -15.29 3.71
CA ALA A 116 8.25 -14.71 4.83
C ALA A 116 8.71 -15.23 6.20
N GLU A 117 9.52 -16.29 6.24
CA GLU A 117 10.07 -16.87 7.46
C GLU A 117 11.45 -16.30 7.81
N LYS A 118 11.90 -16.51 9.06
CA LYS A 118 13.22 -16.02 9.50
C LYS A 118 14.40 -16.73 8.83
N GLY A 119 14.18 -17.86 8.15
CA GLY A 119 15.22 -18.58 7.40
C GLY A 119 16.43 -18.99 8.25
N GLY A 120 16.22 -19.34 9.53
CA GLY A 120 17.28 -19.72 10.47
C GLY A 120 17.95 -18.55 11.21
N TYR A 121 17.58 -17.32 10.94
CA TYR A 121 18.07 -16.13 11.68
C TYR A 121 17.26 -15.92 12.96
N GLU A 122 17.90 -15.42 13.99
CA GLU A 122 17.25 -15.11 15.27
C GLU A 122 16.23 -13.98 15.13
N HIS A 123 16.52 -12.95 14.29
CA HIS A 123 15.71 -11.79 14.06
C HIS A 123 15.53 -11.51 12.57
N PHE A 124 14.36 -11.00 12.16
CA PHE A 124 14.10 -10.57 10.78
C PHE A 124 15.08 -9.50 10.31
N MET A 125 15.39 -8.52 11.13
CA MET A 125 16.36 -7.46 10.79
C MET A 125 17.75 -8.06 10.46
N LEU A 126 18.18 -9.07 11.18
CA LEU A 126 19.44 -9.76 10.89
C LEU A 126 19.39 -10.48 9.54
N LYS A 127 18.29 -11.19 9.26
CA LYS A 127 18.04 -11.82 7.94
C LYS A 127 18.14 -10.77 6.84
N GLU A 128 17.40 -9.65 6.95
CA GLU A 128 17.38 -8.58 5.96
C GLU A 128 18.77 -7.98 5.71
N MET A 129 19.59 -7.83 6.76
CA MET A 129 20.96 -7.35 6.61
C MET A 129 21.83 -8.30 5.76
N TYR A 130 21.69 -9.60 5.94
CA TYR A 130 22.41 -10.61 5.15
C TYR A 130 21.84 -10.79 3.75
N GLU A 131 20.57 -10.49 3.53
CA GLU A 131 19.91 -10.55 2.22
C GLU A 131 20.22 -9.34 1.32
N GLN A 132 20.78 -8.25 1.85
CA GLN A 132 21.05 -7.03 1.07
C GLN A 132 21.82 -7.27 -0.24
N PRO A 133 22.90 -8.06 -0.30
CA PRO A 133 23.61 -8.29 -1.56
C PRO A 133 22.72 -8.93 -2.62
N LYS A 134 21.92 -9.93 -2.22
CA LYS A 134 20.95 -10.57 -3.12
C LYS A 134 19.83 -9.60 -3.53
N ALA A 135 19.28 -8.87 -2.58
CA ALA A 135 18.20 -7.90 -2.85
C ALA A 135 18.64 -6.80 -3.84
N ILE A 136 19.88 -6.34 -3.71
CA ILE A 136 20.49 -5.37 -4.64
C ILE A 136 20.65 -6.00 -6.02
N ALA A 137 21.23 -7.18 -6.12
CA ALA A 137 21.39 -7.88 -7.39
C ALA A 137 20.06 -8.13 -8.10
N ASP A 138 19.05 -8.63 -7.38
CA ASP A 138 17.70 -8.88 -7.89
C ASP A 138 17.01 -7.59 -8.37
N THR A 139 17.34 -6.44 -7.77
CA THR A 139 16.79 -5.15 -8.16
C THR A 139 17.45 -4.61 -9.43
N PHE A 140 18.77 -4.73 -9.56
CA PHE A 140 19.52 -4.16 -10.69
C PHE A 140 19.56 -5.07 -11.91
N SER A 141 19.85 -6.36 -11.72
CA SER A 141 20.16 -7.25 -12.84
C SER A 141 19.07 -7.30 -13.91
N PRO A 142 17.79 -7.37 -13.59
CA PRO A 142 16.72 -7.38 -14.59
C PRO A 142 16.61 -6.06 -15.40
N ARG A 143 17.13 -4.96 -14.83
CA ARG A 143 17.04 -3.63 -15.40
C ARG A 143 18.29 -3.19 -16.19
N ILE A 144 19.30 -4.05 -16.25
CA ILE A 144 20.53 -3.79 -17.01
C ILE A 144 20.57 -4.73 -18.21
N ARG A 145 20.51 -4.17 -19.44
CA ARG A 145 20.61 -4.90 -20.70
C ARG A 145 21.83 -4.42 -21.47
N GLY A 146 22.95 -5.12 -21.31
CA GLY A 146 24.22 -4.69 -21.88
C GLY A 146 24.75 -3.44 -21.20
N GLN A 147 24.76 -2.31 -21.90
CA GLN A 147 25.15 -1.00 -21.35
C GLN A 147 23.95 -0.06 -21.13
N GLU A 148 22.74 -0.54 -21.30
CA GLU A 148 21.53 0.24 -21.19
C GLU A 148 20.78 -0.09 -19.90
N ILE A 149 20.12 0.93 -19.32
CA ILE A 149 19.18 0.77 -18.21
C ILE A 149 17.77 0.74 -18.79
N VAL A 150 17.06 -0.36 -18.59
CA VAL A 150 15.70 -0.56 -19.08
C VAL A 150 14.77 -0.79 -17.87
N ILE A 151 13.88 0.15 -17.64
CA ILE A 151 12.83 0.05 -16.60
C ILE A 151 11.50 0.04 -17.34
N GLU A 152 11.05 -1.15 -17.73
CA GLU A 152 9.83 -1.32 -18.56
C GLU A 152 8.59 -0.74 -17.88
N GLU A 153 8.52 -0.87 -16.55
CA GLU A 153 7.39 -0.38 -15.76
C GLU A 153 7.34 1.16 -15.67
N LEU A 154 8.42 1.86 -16.04
CA LEU A 154 8.45 3.31 -16.00
C LEU A 154 7.54 3.91 -17.07
N ASP A 155 7.44 3.26 -18.24
CA ASP A 155 6.56 3.64 -19.36
C ASP A 155 6.51 5.17 -19.61
N MET A 156 7.66 5.81 -19.58
CA MET A 156 7.86 7.22 -19.90
C MET A 156 8.66 7.34 -21.19
N SER A 157 8.18 8.15 -22.11
CA SER A 157 8.95 8.49 -23.32
C SER A 157 10.17 9.35 -22.97
N GLU A 158 11.16 9.34 -23.84
CA GLU A 158 12.34 10.20 -23.69
C GLU A 158 11.96 11.68 -23.62
N GLU A 159 10.94 12.09 -24.38
CA GLU A 159 10.42 13.44 -24.38
C GLU A 159 9.79 13.82 -23.03
N GLU A 160 9.01 12.91 -22.43
CA GLU A 160 8.43 13.10 -21.10
C GLU A 160 9.51 13.22 -20.01
N ILE A 161 10.55 12.39 -20.09
CA ILE A 161 11.69 12.46 -19.16
C ILE A 161 12.43 13.80 -19.30
N ARG A 162 12.68 14.25 -20.53
CA ARG A 162 13.34 15.53 -20.82
C ARG A 162 12.51 16.75 -20.44
N ALA A 163 11.18 16.60 -20.37
CA ALA A 163 10.28 17.68 -19.98
C ALA A 163 10.25 17.93 -18.46
N VAL A 164 10.78 17.01 -17.65
CA VAL A 164 10.83 17.15 -16.19
C VAL A 164 11.77 18.30 -15.82
N LYS A 165 11.26 19.30 -15.12
CA LYS A 165 12.04 20.48 -14.67
C LYS A 165 12.43 20.41 -13.19
N LYS A 166 11.69 19.66 -12.39
CA LYS A 166 11.89 19.48 -10.96
C LYS A 166 11.54 18.06 -10.57
N ILE A 167 12.27 17.51 -9.63
CA ILE A 167 11.91 16.24 -8.98
C ILE A 167 11.60 16.53 -7.52
N MET A 168 10.49 15.98 -7.02
CA MET A 168 10.15 15.96 -5.62
C MET A 168 10.13 14.51 -5.15
N ILE A 169 10.89 14.19 -4.11
CA ILE A 169 10.91 12.85 -3.52
C ILE A 169 10.19 12.91 -2.17
N VAL A 170 9.18 12.06 -1.99
CA VAL A 170 8.35 12.06 -0.78
C VAL A 170 8.29 10.66 -0.18
N ALA A 171 8.61 10.55 1.10
CA ALA A 171 8.64 9.28 1.81
C ALA A 171 8.56 9.46 3.33
N CYS A 172 8.47 8.35 4.07
CA CYS A 172 8.55 8.30 5.53
C CYS A 172 9.71 7.42 5.99
N GLY A 173 10.21 7.68 7.20
CA GLY A 173 11.21 6.84 7.86
C GLY A 173 12.52 6.67 7.07
N SER A 174 13.03 5.44 6.99
CA SER A 174 14.28 5.14 6.27
C SER A 174 14.19 5.38 4.76
N ALA A 175 13.00 5.24 4.17
CA ALA A 175 12.77 5.56 2.76
C ALA A 175 13.00 7.05 2.44
N TYR A 176 12.67 7.95 3.38
CA TYR A 176 13.01 9.37 3.27
C TYR A 176 14.51 9.58 3.17
N HIS A 177 15.31 8.91 3.99
CA HIS A 177 16.79 9.02 3.95
C HIS A 177 17.36 8.47 2.66
N ALA A 178 16.77 7.43 2.07
CA ALA A 178 17.12 6.98 0.71
C ALA A 178 16.87 8.09 -0.32
N GLY A 179 15.74 8.81 -0.20
CA GLY A 179 15.44 9.98 -1.02
C GLY A 179 16.46 11.10 -0.86
N VAL A 180 16.89 11.39 0.37
CA VAL A 180 17.95 12.40 0.65
C VAL A 180 19.25 12.03 -0.03
N THR A 181 19.64 10.76 0.00
CA THR A 181 20.84 10.29 -0.71
C THR A 181 20.68 10.42 -2.22
N ALA A 182 19.52 9.99 -2.75
CA ALA A 182 19.20 10.05 -4.17
C ALA A 182 19.23 11.48 -4.73
N LYS A 183 18.80 12.47 -3.94
CA LYS A 183 18.86 13.89 -4.32
C LYS A 183 20.23 14.29 -4.84
N TYR A 184 21.27 14.05 -4.06
CA TYR A 184 22.62 14.47 -4.43
C TYR A 184 23.13 13.76 -5.69
N VAL A 185 22.78 12.50 -5.85
CA VAL A 185 23.14 11.72 -7.04
C VAL A 185 22.41 12.26 -8.27
N ILE A 186 21.11 12.46 -8.19
CA ILE A 186 20.29 12.94 -9.32
C ILE A 186 20.68 14.36 -9.71
N GLU A 187 20.83 15.28 -8.76
CA GLU A 187 21.27 16.64 -9.03
C GLU A 187 22.67 16.68 -9.66
N GLY A 188 23.58 15.81 -9.21
CA GLY A 188 24.93 15.69 -9.77
C GLY A 188 24.95 15.20 -11.22
N MET A 189 24.13 14.18 -11.53
CA MET A 189 24.12 13.53 -12.84
C MET A 189 23.17 14.20 -13.83
N ALA A 190 21.93 14.47 -13.44
CA ALA A 190 20.89 14.97 -14.33
C ALA A 190 20.81 16.50 -14.38
N ARG A 191 21.40 17.21 -13.42
CA ARG A 191 21.36 18.67 -13.31
C ARG A 191 19.93 19.24 -13.22
N ILE A 192 19.04 18.48 -12.62
CA ILE A 192 17.64 18.84 -12.35
C ILE A 192 17.50 19.09 -10.85
N PRO A 193 16.83 20.17 -10.39
CA PRO A 193 16.58 20.43 -8.97
C PRO A 193 15.79 19.28 -8.33
N VAL A 194 16.24 18.81 -7.17
CA VAL A 194 15.57 17.76 -6.39
C VAL A 194 15.26 18.28 -5.00
N GLU A 195 14.02 18.21 -4.61
CA GLU A 195 13.61 18.41 -3.22
C GLU A 195 13.21 17.08 -2.59
N VAL A 196 13.43 16.95 -1.29
CA VAL A 196 13.04 15.75 -0.54
C VAL A 196 12.23 16.19 0.66
N ASP A 197 11.08 15.56 0.86
CA ASP A 197 10.17 15.93 1.94
C ASP A 197 9.64 14.69 2.69
N LEU A 198 9.31 14.87 3.96
CA LEU A 198 8.56 13.89 4.72
C LEU A 198 7.10 13.89 4.23
N ALA A 199 6.54 12.71 3.98
CA ALA A 199 5.17 12.62 3.47
C ALA A 199 4.14 13.22 4.43
N SER A 200 4.37 13.13 5.75
CA SER A 200 3.54 13.78 6.77
C SER A 200 3.54 15.30 6.66
N GLU A 201 4.67 15.91 6.31
CA GLU A 201 4.77 17.36 6.15
C GLU A 201 4.24 17.80 4.79
N PHE A 202 4.57 17.04 3.74
CA PHE A 202 4.15 17.33 2.38
C PHE A 202 2.63 17.49 2.25
N ARG A 203 1.86 16.56 2.82
CA ARG A 203 0.38 16.55 2.71
C ARG A 203 -0.32 17.72 3.38
N TYR A 204 0.35 18.44 4.30
CA TYR A 204 -0.28 19.52 5.06
C TYR A 204 0.24 20.92 4.72
N ARG A 205 1.34 21.02 3.97
CA ARG A 205 1.98 22.31 3.69
C ARG A 205 1.60 22.96 2.36
N ASP A 206 0.66 22.38 1.62
CA ASP A 206 0.27 22.85 0.27
C ASP A 206 1.52 23.01 -0.65
N PRO A 207 2.15 21.89 -1.09
CA PRO A 207 3.45 21.93 -1.76
C PRO A 207 3.38 22.62 -3.12
N LEU A 208 4.47 23.32 -3.46
CA LEU A 208 4.64 23.99 -4.75
C LEU A 208 5.11 22.98 -5.81
N ILE A 209 4.15 22.31 -6.41
CA ILE A 209 4.33 21.33 -7.48
C ILE A 209 3.34 21.60 -8.60
N ASP A 210 3.69 21.16 -9.79
CA ASP A 210 2.92 21.36 -11.02
C ASP A 210 3.15 20.21 -12.02
N ARG A 211 2.63 20.36 -13.22
CA ARG A 211 2.79 19.37 -14.31
C ARG A 211 4.23 19.15 -14.80
N ASP A 212 5.14 20.08 -14.53
CA ASP A 212 6.55 20.00 -14.89
C ASP A 212 7.38 19.34 -13.77
N THR A 213 6.73 18.99 -12.66
CA THR A 213 7.31 18.29 -11.52
C THR A 213 7.04 16.80 -11.60
N LEU A 214 8.08 15.98 -11.46
CA LEU A 214 7.96 14.54 -11.23
C LEU A 214 7.99 14.28 -9.73
N LEU A 215 6.88 13.81 -9.17
CA LEU A 215 6.86 13.31 -7.80
C LEU A 215 7.33 11.86 -7.77
N ILE A 216 8.30 11.55 -6.92
CA ILE A 216 8.74 10.18 -6.63
C ILE A 216 8.32 9.85 -5.21
N VAL A 217 7.43 8.86 -5.05
CA VAL A 217 7.06 8.34 -3.74
C VAL A 217 7.78 7.02 -3.48
N ILE A 218 8.37 6.88 -2.28
CA ILE A 218 9.12 5.68 -1.91
C ILE A 218 8.48 5.05 -0.67
N SER A 219 8.08 3.78 -0.78
CA SER A 219 7.49 3.03 0.33
C SER A 219 7.81 1.54 0.21
N GLN A 220 8.28 0.93 1.28
CA GLN A 220 8.53 -0.52 1.30
C GLN A 220 7.20 -1.29 1.20
N SER A 221 6.22 -1.01 2.05
CA SER A 221 4.92 -1.66 2.06
C SER A 221 4.01 -1.21 0.91
N GLY A 222 4.19 0.03 0.42
CA GLY A 222 3.28 0.67 -0.51
C GLY A 222 1.91 1.03 0.09
N GLU A 223 1.78 0.96 1.43
CA GLU A 223 0.53 1.21 2.18
C GLU A 223 0.68 2.33 3.21
N THR A 224 1.81 3.08 3.18
CA THR A 224 2.02 4.19 4.12
C THR A 224 1.02 5.31 3.86
N ALA A 225 0.12 5.55 4.82
CA ALA A 225 -1.01 6.47 4.66
C ALA A 225 -0.60 7.88 4.24
N ASP A 226 0.42 8.46 4.86
CA ASP A 226 0.91 9.80 4.50
C ASP A 226 1.51 9.82 3.09
N THR A 227 2.25 8.78 2.70
CA THR A 227 2.84 8.69 1.35
C THR A 227 1.75 8.53 0.29
N LEU A 228 0.70 7.77 0.58
CA LEU A 228 -0.45 7.62 -0.30
C LEU A 228 -1.24 8.94 -0.44
N ALA A 229 -1.43 9.66 0.66
CA ALA A 229 -2.06 10.98 0.63
C ALA A 229 -1.25 11.99 -0.19
N ALA A 230 0.09 12.00 -0.03
CA ALA A 230 0.98 12.85 -0.81
C ALA A 230 0.92 12.53 -2.32
N LEU A 231 0.83 11.24 -2.68
CA LEU A 231 0.63 10.79 -4.06
C LEU A 231 -0.67 11.38 -4.65
N ARG A 232 -1.78 11.25 -3.93
CA ARG A 232 -3.09 11.73 -4.37
C ARG A 232 -3.11 13.25 -4.55
N GLU A 233 -2.57 13.99 -3.58
CA GLU A 233 -2.44 15.44 -3.66
C GLU A 233 -1.60 15.89 -4.87
N ALA A 234 -0.50 15.21 -5.14
CA ALA A 234 0.33 15.52 -6.30
C ALA A 234 -0.41 15.29 -7.63
N LYS A 235 -1.19 14.23 -7.73
CA LYS A 235 -2.05 13.98 -8.91
C LYS A 235 -3.11 15.06 -9.08
N GLU A 236 -3.77 15.48 -8.00
CA GLU A 236 -4.75 16.58 -8.03
C GLU A 236 -4.12 17.89 -8.53
N LYS A 237 -2.85 18.14 -8.19
CA LYS A 237 -2.08 19.31 -8.66
C LYS A 237 -1.50 19.14 -10.08
N GLY A 238 -1.74 17.98 -10.72
CA GLY A 238 -1.35 17.70 -12.09
C GLY A 238 0.10 17.21 -12.27
N SER A 239 0.83 16.91 -11.17
CA SER A 239 2.16 16.32 -11.23
C SER A 239 2.08 14.86 -11.63
N LYS A 240 3.06 14.38 -12.40
CA LYS A 240 3.24 12.94 -12.66
C LYS A 240 3.82 12.27 -11.42
N VAL A 241 3.32 11.09 -11.08
CA VAL A 241 3.77 10.34 -9.91
C VAL A 241 4.40 9.02 -10.28
N LEU A 242 5.65 8.83 -9.83
CA LEU A 242 6.38 7.57 -9.89
C LEU A 242 6.41 6.92 -8.50
N GLY A 243 5.86 5.72 -8.38
CA GLY A 243 5.92 4.91 -7.16
C GLY A 243 7.10 3.94 -7.18
N ILE A 244 7.99 4.01 -6.18
CA ILE A 244 9.04 3.01 -5.93
C ILE A 244 8.59 2.20 -4.72
N VAL A 245 8.14 0.96 -4.94
CA VAL A 245 7.55 0.12 -3.91
C VAL A 245 8.10 -1.31 -3.98
N ASN A 246 8.17 -1.97 -2.84
CA ASN A 246 8.61 -3.38 -2.79
C ASN A 246 7.43 -4.36 -2.98
N VAL A 247 6.23 -4.00 -2.51
CA VAL A 247 5.05 -4.88 -2.55
C VAL A 247 4.26 -4.66 -3.83
N VAL A 248 4.21 -5.69 -4.67
CA VAL A 248 3.40 -5.71 -5.89
C VAL A 248 1.91 -5.68 -5.50
N GLY A 249 1.10 -4.86 -6.21
CA GLY A 249 -0.33 -4.75 -5.95
C GLY A 249 -0.71 -3.88 -4.74
N SER A 250 0.26 -3.25 -4.06
CA SER A 250 -0.03 -2.28 -2.99
C SER A 250 -0.78 -1.06 -3.51
N SER A 251 -1.39 -0.30 -2.59
CA SER A 251 -2.17 0.89 -2.93
C SER A 251 -1.35 1.92 -3.73
N ILE A 252 -0.12 2.20 -3.31
CA ILE A 252 0.77 3.10 -4.07
C ILE A 252 1.07 2.52 -5.46
N ALA A 253 1.31 1.19 -5.58
CA ALA A 253 1.58 0.56 -6.88
C ALA A 253 0.37 0.62 -7.83
N ARG A 254 -0.86 0.60 -7.31
CA ARG A 254 -2.08 0.71 -8.11
C ARG A 254 -2.40 2.15 -8.50
N GLU A 255 -2.16 3.11 -7.61
CA GLU A 255 -2.57 4.51 -7.78
C GLU A 255 -1.51 5.40 -8.46
N ALA A 256 -0.23 5.04 -8.41
CA ALA A 256 0.81 5.80 -9.11
C ALA A 256 0.63 5.74 -10.64
N ASP A 257 0.94 6.85 -11.32
CA ASP A 257 0.88 6.90 -12.79
C ASP A 257 1.93 6.00 -13.43
N ARG A 258 3.07 5.90 -12.77
CA ARG A 258 4.21 5.04 -13.13
C ARG A 258 4.69 4.32 -11.87
N LYS A 259 5.26 3.15 -12.04
CA LYS A 259 5.75 2.35 -10.90
C LYS A 259 7.06 1.64 -11.21
N SER A 260 7.88 1.48 -10.20
CA SER A 260 8.96 0.51 -10.18
C SER A 260 8.76 -0.37 -8.95
N THR A 261 8.38 -1.61 -9.17
CA THR A 261 8.20 -2.60 -8.13
C THR A 261 9.40 -3.54 -8.11
N ARG A 262 9.76 -4.05 -6.94
CA ARG A 262 10.72 -5.14 -6.86
C ARG A 262 10.09 -6.37 -7.51
N LEU A 263 10.68 -6.86 -8.58
CA LEU A 263 10.30 -8.16 -9.12
C LEU A 263 10.69 -9.20 -8.08
N ASN A 264 9.69 -9.94 -7.55
CA ASN A 264 10.01 -11.11 -6.76
C ASN A 264 10.78 -12.08 -7.64
N SER A 265 11.95 -12.51 -7.16
CA SER A 265 12.84 -13.48 -7.83
C SER A 265 12.32 -14.92 -7.79
N SER A 266 10.99 -15.09 -7.80
CA SER A 266 10.31 -16.39 -7.88
C SER A 266 9.43 -16.44 -9.13
N GLN A 267 10.08 -16.37 -10.29
CA GLN A 267 9.62 -16.95 -11.54
C GLN A 267 10.75 -17.78 -12.12
#